data_8f89bd9a1c5714ef4848ec2d443890d6
#
_entry.id   8f89bd9a1c5714ef4848ec2d443890d6
#
_cell.length_a   1.000
_cell.length_b   1.000
_cell.length_c   1.000
_cell.angle_alpha   90.00
_cell.angle_beta   90.00
_cell.angle_gamma   90.00
#
_symmetry.space_group_name_H-M   'P 1'
#
loop_
_entity.id
_entity.type
_entity.pdbx_description
1 polymer ?
#
loop_
_entity_poly.entity_id
_entity_poly.type
_entity_poly.pdbx_seq_one_letter_code
_entity_poly.pdbx_strand_id
1 'polypeptide(L)'
;MDDKKTQQSSTHFRSLSTFIQRHPYISLIIPSLIFISISVIHLLVNDKTLQTIFQVIVYISGIIIGAILLLIADNQHKADSSKINLVLLYGVYPATLLGFVYFSKIIGDASAIFGIAVQIALAIYAKTSKSKESDVQENLSNPSPKFIQENSSTSIQNNLPISIQNNNNSPIAIQNHITTNQNVTNNIDKNSERERATAKACEMLASKDSTSRIFGVKILVNLADSWLDDSAPTCKQDEEKCQDIIDILCAYIRSPFPLAEKIEEYEARKELEKLQKTESENLSEEESSRLQVLLKRFKDSDEYKNPHDIATDYAKFHEEQDVRRTIFAEMSKRSSTLTMDENNNIVKAKSGKWSHFQFDFSRAPIFYPLTNLKIEKGNFSSAKFYSDASFSWTTFIQTADFKSATFAQKADFKLAVFVQTADFMRAAFTQTADFIGVRFNQGAIFSWATFTQTVDFRSVVFTQSTFFSWAVFTQTADFMRATFAQKADFMRATFAQTAKFKSATFTQTANFCGATFSSDVNFNWATFKRFEPTFTTKLGKAQFSIQTAQKDYKFSVHPDSKPIQLGKAELDGIERQIPVGTVLFDPSSGETSAPAKPIEESDSQGETPSE
;
A
#
# COMPACT_ATOMS: atom_id res chain seq x y z
N MET A 1 46.50 16.53 -13.39
CA MET A 1 46.36 15.53 -14.49
C MET A 1 44.93 15.03 -14.63
N ASP A 2 44.03 15.38 -13.71
CA ASP A 2 42.62 14.89 -13.66
C ASP A 2 41.62 15.74 -14.46
N ASP A 3 41.88 17.02 -14.69
CA ASP A 3 40.95 17.88 -15.43
C ASP A 3 40.87 17.60 -16.94
N LYS A 4 41.93 17.02 -17.54
CA LYS A 4 41.91 16.67 -18.96
C LYS A 4 41.12 15.39 -19.29
N LYS A 5 41.00 14.47 -18.34
CA LYS A 5 40.18 13.23 -18.52
C LYS A 5 38.68 13.50 -18.46
N THR A 6 38.26 14.42 -17.62
CA THR A 6 36.84 14.78 -17.44
C THR A 6 36.31 15.59 -18.65
N GLN A 7 37.17 16.43 -19.25
CA GLN A 7 36.80 17.21 -20.44
C GLN A 7 36.72 16.34 -21.70
N GLN A 8 37.55 15.30 -21.80
CA GLN A 8 37.54 14.37 -22.94
C GLN A 8 36.34 13.41 -22.91
N SER A 9 35.86 13.00 -21.73
CA SER A 9 34.64 12.18 -21.60
C SER A 9 33.37 12.97 -21.94
N SER A 10 33.31 14.26 -21.61
CA SER A 10 32.15 15.11 -21.90
C SER A 10 32.02 15.43 -23.41
N THR A 11 33.13 15.52 -24.14
CA THR A 11 33.11 15.73 -25.60
C THR A 11 32.69 14.47 -26.37
N HIS A 12 33.11 13.29 -25.94
CA HIS A 12 32.67 12.01 -26.53
C HIS A 12 31.17 11.75 -26.29
N PHE A 13 30.66 12.06 -25.09
CA PHE A 13 29.23 11.92 -24.79
C PHE A 13 28.36 12.86 -25.62
N ARG A 14 28.80 14.11 -25.84
CA ARG A 14 28.10 15.07 -26.72
C ARG A 14 28.13 14.62 -28.20
N SER A 15 29.23 14.05 -28.69
CA SER A 15 29.32 13.57 -30.07
C SER A 15 28.43 12.34 -30.30
N LEU A 16 28.34 11.41 -29.34
CA LEU A 16 27.48 10.24 -29.41
C LEU A 16 25.99 10.62 -29.35
N SER A 17 25.63 11.54 -28.50
CA SER A 17 24.27 12.10 -28.43
C SER A 17 23.84 12.74 -29.73
N THR A 18 24.77 13.52 -30.37
CA THR A 18 24.50 14.18 -31.65
C THR A 18 24.39 13.16 -32.81
N PHE A 19 25.15 12.06 -32.78
CA PHE A 19 25.05 10.98 -33.75
C PHE A 19 23.72 10.23 -33.65
N ILE A 20 23.29 9.87 -32.41
CA ILE A 20 21.99 9.24 -32.14
C ILE A 20 20.84 10.13 -32.60
N GLN A 21 20.97 11.43 -32.41
CA GLN A 21 19.98 12.43 -32.85
C GLN A 21 19.86 12.53 -34.37
N ARG A 22 20.99 12.41 -35.10
CA ARG A 22 21.01 12.50 -36.57
C ARG A 22 20.58 11.21 -37.27
N HIS A 23 20.79 10.05 -36.63
CA HIS A 23 20.56 8.74 -37.25
C HIS A 23 19.86 7.77 -36.28
N PRO A 24 18.62 8.07 -35.84
CA PRO A 24 17.94 7.30 -34.80
C PRO A 24 17.74 5.82 -35.17
N TYR A 25 17.46 5.54 -36.43
CA TYR A 25 17.27 4.16 -36.89
C TYR A 25 18.58 3.34 -36.92
N ILE A 26 19.69 3.93 -37.37
CA ILE A 26 21.00 3.25 -37.40
C ILE A 26 21.46 2.97 -35.96
N SER A 27 21.23 3.90 -35.05
CA SER A 27 21.57 3.77 -33.63
C SER A 27 20.81 2.67 -32.93
N LEU A 28 19.65 2.27 -33.43
CA LEU A 28 18.83 1.19 -32.88
C LEU A 28 19.10 -0.16 -33.56
N ILE A 29 19.29 -0.16 -34.89
CA ILE A 29 19.47 -1.39 -35.67
C ILE A 29 20.78 -2.10 -35.28
N ILE A 30 21.88 -1.37 -35.13
CA ILE A 30 23.19 -1.98 -34.83
C ILE A 30 23.19 -2.69 -33.47
N PRO A 31 22.79 -2.08 -32.35
CA PRO A 31 22.70 -2.76 -31.04
C PRO A 31 21.71 -3.93 -31.05
N SER A 32 20.60 -3.82 -31.78
CA SER A 32 19.61 -4.90 -31.88
C SER A 32 20.14 -6.11 -32.65
N LEU A 33 20.90 -5.89 -33.73
CA LEU A 33 21.56 -6.98 -34.46
C LEU A 33 22.66 -7.65 -33.63
N ILE A 34 23.43 -6.87 -32.87
CA ILE A 34 24.44 -7.40 -31.94
C ILE A 34 23.75 -8.25 -30.85
N PHE A 35 22.65 -7.76 -30.27
CA PHE A 35 21.87 -8.47 -29.29
C PHE A 35 21.34 -9.82 -29.81
N ILE A 36 20.77 -9.84 -31.01
CA ILE A 36 20.27 -11.06 -31.67
C ILE A 36 21.43 -12.04 -31.91
N SER A 37 22.56 -11.56 -32.45
CA SER A 37 23.72 -12.41 -32.74
C SER A 37 24.28 -13.07 -31.46
N ILE A 38 24.43 -12.31 -30.38
CA ILE A 38 24.90 -12.82 -29.08
C ILE A 38 23.89 -13.81 -28.48
N SER A 39 22.61 -13.56 -28.63
CA SER A 39 21.55 -14.47 -28.15
C SER A 39 21.56 -15.80 -28.92
N VAL A 40 21.82 -15.79 -30.20
CA VAL A 40 21.97 -17.02 -31.01
C VAL A 40 23.24 -17.78 -30.62
N ILE A 41 24.34 -17.11 -30.39
CA ILE A 41 25.59 -17.74 -29.95
C ILE A 41 25.41 -18.38 -28.55
N HIS A 42 24.72 -17.70 -27.64
CA HIS A 42 24.39 -18.24 -26.30
C HIS A 42 23.65 -19.58 -26.39
N LEU A 43 22.74 -19.73 -27.35
CA LEU A 43 21.99 -20.97 -27.57
C LEU A 43 22.85 -22.14 -28.09
N LEU A 44 23.96 -21.84 -28.73
CA LEU A 44 24.84 -22.84 -29.33
C LEU A 44 25.99 -23.28 -28.40
N VAL A 45 26.20 -22.59 -27.28
CA VAL A 45 27.29 -22.86 -26.34
C VAL A 45 26.83 -23.77 -25.23
N ASN A 46 27.49 -24.91 -25.07
CA ASN A 46 27.17 -25.94 -24.05
C ASN A 46 27.97 -25.82 -22.74
N ASP A 47 28.89 -24.86 -22.64
CA ASP A 47 29.71 -24.61 -21.47
C ASP A 47 29.04 -23.66 -20.49
N LYS A 48 28.82 -24.10 -19.23
CA LYS A 48 28.13 -23.33 -18.19
C LYS A 48 28.81 -22.01 -17.84
N THR A 49 30.15 -21.96 -17.88
CA THR A 49 30.91 -20.74 -17.57
C THR A 49 30.76 -19.70 -18.68
N LEU A 50 30.86 -20.12 -19.93
CA LEU A 50 30.60 -19.29 -21.10
C LEU A 50 29.15 -18.85 -21.19
N GLN A 51 28.19 -19.70 -20.83
CA GLN A 51 26.77 -19.32 -20.74
C GLN A 51 26.55 -18.16 -19.75
N THR A 52 27.19 -18.20 -18.58
CA THR A 52 27.08 -17.11 -17.60
C THR A 52 27.68 -15.80 -18.13
N ILE A 53 28.82 -15.85 -18.80
CA ILE A 53 29.45 -14.67 -19.41
C ILE A 53 28.53 -14.07 -20.49
N PHE A 54 27.96 -14.90 -21.37
CA PHE A 54 27.03 -14.46 -22.39
C PHE A 54 25.73 -13.87 -21.81
N GLN A 55 25.24 -14.41 -20.70
CA GLN A 55 24.09 -13.85 -19.97
C GLN A 55 24.35 -12.42 -19.49
N VAL A 56 25.54 -12.16 -18.92
CA VAL A 56 25.93 -10.81 -18.48
C VAL A 56 26.04 -9.85 -19.66
N ILE A 57 26.60 -10.28 -20.79
CA ILE A 57 26.74 -9.46 -22.00
C ILE A 57 25.37 -9.13 -22.61
N VAL A 58 24.44 -10.08 -22.65
CA VAL A 58 23.06 -9.87 -23.08
C VAL A 58 22.35 -8.87 -22.19
N TYR A 59 22.52 -8.98 -20.87
CA TYR A 59 21.95 -8.04 -19.91
C TYR A 59 22.45 -6.61 -20.11
N ILE A 60 23.77 -6.41 -20.27
CA ILE A 60 24.39 -5.10 -20.54
C ILE A 60 23.89 -4.53 -21.87
N SER A 61 23.77 -5.36 -22.91
CA SER A 61 23.26 -4.94 -24.21
C SER A 61 21.82 -4.47 -24.16
N GLY A 62 20.98 -5.13 -23.36
CA GLY A 62 19.60 -4.74 -23.10
C GLY A 62 19.48 -3.37 -22.42
N ILE A 63 20.34 -3.09 -21.44
CA ILE A 63 20.40 -1.78 -20.77
C ILE A 63 20.80 -0.68 -21.76
N ILE A 64 21.78 -0.94 -22.62
CA ILE A 64 22.25 0.02 -23.63
C ILE A 64 21.14 0.34 -24.65
N ILE A 65 20.43 -0.68 -25.13
CA ILE A 65 19.28 -0.48 -26.03
C ILE A 65 18.17 0.33 -25.33
N GLY A 66 17.87 0.05 -24.07
CA GLY A 66 16.91 0.82 -23.28
C GLY A 66 17.30 2.29 -23.10
N ALA A 67 18.57 2.57 -22.83
CA ALA A 67 19.11 3.93 -22.72
C ALA A 67 19.05 4.69 -24.06
N ILE A 68 19.34 4.03 -25.19
CA ILE A 68 19.23 4.62 -26.53
C ILE A 68 17.77 4.94 -26.85
N LEU A 69 16.82 4.05 -26.50
CA LEU A 69 15.40 4.29 -26.70
C LEU A 69 14.90 5.49 -25.89
N LEU A 70 15.35 5.64 -24.63
CA LEU A 70 15.05 6.80 -23.80
C LEU A 70 15.60 8.11 -24.40
N LEU A 71 16.82 8.10 -24.93
CA LEU A 71 17.43 9.27 -25.60
C LEU A 71 16.71 9.65 -26.91
N ILE A 72 16.25 8.66 -27.68
CA ILE A 72 15.44 8.90 -28.88
C ILE A 72 14.08 9.48 -28.49
N ALA A 73 13.46 8.97 -27.42
CA ALA A 73 12.17 9.43 -26.94
C ALA A 73 12.21 10.87 -26.40
N ASP A 74 13.25 11.24 -25.66
CA ASP A 74 13.44 12.60 -25.10
C ASP A 74 13.61 13.67 -26.21
N ASN A 75 14.13 13.28 -27.35
CA ASN A 75 14.43 14.20 -28.44
C ASN A 75 13.27 14.43 -29.44
N GLN A 76 12.20 13.62 -29.37
CA GLN A 76 11.05 13.67 -30.28
C GLN A 76 10.00 14.72 -29.94
N HIS A 77 10.22 15.54 -28.92
CA HIS A 77 9.35 16.69 -28.63
C HIS A 77 9.29 17.74 -29.78
N LYS A 78 9.94 17.51 -30.90
CA LYS A 78 10.08 18.50 -31.98
C LYS A 78 9.72 18.02 -33.39
N ALA A 79 9.29 16.79 -33.65
CA ALA A 79 8.97 16.31 -35.00
C ALA A 79 7.84 15.28 -35.03
N ASP A 80 7.07 15.33 -36.12
CA ASP A 80 5.85 14.58 -36.48
C ASP A 80 5.80 13.12 -35.98
N SER A 81 4.94 12.88 -34.95
CA SER A 81 4.98 11.70 -34.07
C SER A 81 4.23 10.47 -34.61
N SER A 82 3.35 10.61 -35.62
CA SER A 82 2.40 9.55 -36.00
C SER A 82 3.03 8.32 -36.67
N LYS A 83 4.08 8.47 -37.47
CA LYS A 83 4.73 7.36 -38.21
C LYS A 83 5.68 6.55 -37.32
N ILE A 84 6.29 7.17 -36.33
CA ILE A 84 7.27 6.54 -35.45
C ILE A 84 6.55 5.70 -34.37
N ASN A 85 5.41 6.15 -33.90
CA ASN A 85 4.55 5.39 -32.99
C ASN A 85 4.07 4.06 -33.61
N LEU A 86 3.85 4.02 -34.93
CA LEU A 86 3.43 2.79 -35.61
C LEU A 86 4.55 1.74 -35.68
N VAL A 87 5.81 2.17 -35.95
CA VAL A 87 6.97 1.27 -36.02
C VAL A 87 7.37 0.75 -34.66
N LEU A 88 7.28 1.59 -33.61
CA LEU A 88 7.51 1.15 -32.23
C LEU A 88 6.42 0.18 -31.74
N LEU A 89 5.15 0.44 -32.05
CA LEU A 89 4.03 -0.35 -31.57
C LEU A 89 3.91 -1.72 -32.28
N TYR A 90 4.18 -1.79 -33.59
CA TYR A 90 3.99 -3.01 -34.38
C TYR A 90 5.30 -3.74 -34.72
N GLY A 91 6.45 -3.13 -34.57
CA GLY A 91 7.74 -3.73 -34.90
C GLY A 91 8.60 -4.06 -33.68
N VAL A 92 8.93 -3.07 -32.88
CA VAL A 92 9.90 -3.22 -31.79
C VAL A 92 9.25 -3.85 -30.55
N TYR A 93 8.01 -3.51 -30.26
CA TYR A 93 7.29 -4.00 -29.08
C TYR A 93 7.03 -5.52 -29.12
N PRO A 94 6.52 -6.11 -30.21
CA PRO A 94 6.34 -7.57 -30.30
C PRO A 94 7.65 -8.36 -30.31
N ALA A 95 8.71 -7.80 -30.93
CA ALA A 95 10.02 -8.46 -31.00
C ALA A 95 10.71 -8.51 -29.63
N THR A 96 10.61 -7.44 -28.83
CA THR A 96 11.12 -7.41 -27.46
C THR A 96 10.29 -8.30 -26.53
N LEU A 97 8.97 -8.37 -26.73
CA LEU A 97 8.07 -9.24 -25.96
C LEU A 97 8.38 -10.72 -26.18
N LEU A 98 8.58 -11.13 -27.43
CA LEU A 98 8.97 -12.51 -27.80
C LEU A 98 10.35 -12.88 -27.25
N GLY A 99 11.31 -11.95 -27.31
CA GLY A 99 12.62 -12.12 -26.69
C GLY A 99 12.50 -12.33 -25.18
N PHE A 100 11.69 -11.55 -24.50
CA PHE A 100 11.47 -11.63 -23.04
C PHE A 100 10.76 -12.92 -22.60
N VAL A 101 9.73 -13.35 -23.33
CA VAL A 101 9.03 -14.62 -23.04
C VAL A 101 9.97 -15.82 -23.20
N TYR A 102 10.86 -15.77 -24.17
CA TYR A 102 11.85 -16.82 -24.37
C TYR A 102 12.93 -16.82 -23.26
N PHE A 103 13.37 -15.65 -22.80
CA PHE A 103 14.37 -15.49 -21.74
C PHE A 103 13.84 -15.82 -20.33
N SER A 104 12.56 -15.56 -20.05
CA SER A 104 11.95 -15.91 -18.75
C SER A 104 12.03 -17.40 -18.44
N LYS A 105 12.01 -18.26 -19.47
CA LYS A 105 12.22 -19.71 -19.32
C LYS A 105 13.64 -20.11 -18.95
N ILE A 106 14.63 -19.26 -19.22
CA ILE A 106 16.08 -19.58 -19.05
C ILE A 106 16.63 -19.00 -17.75
N ILE A 107 16.15 -17.84 -17.28
CA ILE A 107 16.75 -17.05 -16.18
C ILE A 107 15.88 -17.07 -14.89
N GLY A 108 14.64 -17.62 -14.95
CA GLY A 108 13.71 -17.66 -13.80
C GLY A 108 13.03 -16.33 -13.52
N ASP A 109 12.27 -16.27 -12.42
CA ASP A 109 11.30 -15.21 -12.09
C ASP A 109 11.82 -13.77 -12.03
N ALA A 110 13.11 -13.56 -11.76
CA ALA A 110 13.69 -12.22 -11.64
C ALA A 110 13.74 -11.45 -12.97
N SER A 111 13.85 -12.14 -14.11
CA SER A 111 13.87 -11.51 -15.44
C SER A 111 12.48 -11.10 -15.92
N ALA A 112 11.45 -11.84 -15.51
CA ALA A 112 10.07 -11.53 -15.83
C ALA A 112 9.63 -10.23 -15.17
N ILE A 113 10.02 -10.00 -13.92
CA ILE A 113 9.71 -8.77 -13.15
C ILE A 113 10.36 -7.55 -13.81
N PHE A 114 11.62 -7.66 -14.25
CA PHE A 114 12.31 -6.55 -14.90
C PHE A 114 11.71 -6.24 -16.28
N GLY A 115 11.36 -7.28 -17.06
CA GLY A 115 10.69 -7.12 -18.35
C GLY A 115 9.33 -6.43 -18.24
N ILE A 116 8.52 -6.80 -17.26
CA ILE A 116 7.22 -6.18 -16.97
C ILE A 116 7.43 -4.71 -16.54
N ALA A 117 8.42 -4.41 -15.70
CA ALA A 117 8.71 -3.05 -15.24
C ALA A 117 9.10 -2.12 -16.41
N VAL A 118 9.92 -2.60 -17.35
CA VAL A 118 10.30 -1.83 -18.55
C VAL A 118 9.10 -1.61 -19.48
N GLN A 119 8.23 -2.61 -19.64
CA GLN A 119 7.01 -2.48 -20.45
C GLN A 119 6.00 -1.51 -19.85
N ILE A 120 5.83 -1.54 -18.52
CA ILE A 120 4.98 -0.58 -17.80
C ILE A 120 5.53 0.84 -17.96
N ALA A 121 6.84 1.04 -17.83
CA ALA A 121 7.47 2.34 -18.03
C ALA A 121 7.29 2.88 -19.47
N LEU A 122 7.42 2.02 -20.49
CA LEU A 122 7.17 2.38 -21.88
C LEU A 122 5.69 2.67 -22.15
N ALA A 123 4.77 1.92 -21.56
CA ALA A 123 3.33 2.15 -21.70
C ALA A 123 2.87 3.45 -21.00
N ILE A 124 3.44 3.76 -19.84
CA ILE A 124 3.20 5.02 -19.13
C ILE A 124 3.74 6.19 -19.96
N TYR A 125 4.92 6.06 -20.54
CA TYR A 125 5.52 7.08 -21.38
C TYR A 125 4.69 7.34 -22.65
N ALA A 126 4.23 6.30 -23.34
CA ALA A 126 3.37 6.42 -24.53
C ALA A 126 2.01 7.07 -24.19
N LYS A 127 1.47 6.83 -23.00
CA LYS A 127 0.22 7.43 -22.52
C LYS A 127 0.38 8.92 -22.16
N THR A 128 1.50 9.29 -21.52
CA THR A 128 1.82 10.69 -21.18
C THR A 128 2.17 11.53 -22.40
N SER A 129 2.75 10.94 -23.44
CA SER A 129 3.00 11.59 -24.73
C SER A 129 1.69 11.91 -25.45
N LYS A 130 0.69 10.99 -25.47
CA LYS A 130 -0.63 11.24 -26.06
C LYS A 130 -1.43 12.33 -25.33
N SER A 131 -1.33 12.42 -24.01
CA SER A 131 -2.02 13.44 -23.22
C SER A 131 -1.51 14.86 -23.54
N LYS A 132 -0.22 15.02 -23.81
CA LYS A 132 0.36 16.32 -24.20
C LYS A 132 0.03 16.73 -25.64
N GLU A 133 -0.22 15.78 -26.52
CA GLU A 133 -0.57 16.05 -27.92
C GLU A 133 -2.04 16.53 -28.05
N SER A 134 -2.95 16.03 -27.20
CA SER A 134 -4.33 16.52 -27.13
C SER A 134 -4.41 17.96 -26.61
N ASP A 135 -3.59 18.32 -25.62
CA ASP A 135 -3.57 19.68 -25.05
C ASP A 135 -3.00 20.75 -26.02
N VAL A 136 -2.17 20.34 -27.00
CA VAL A 136 -1.62 21.25 -28.03
C VAL A 136 -2.57 21.41 -29.22
N GLN A 137 -3.34 20.38 -29.57
CA GLN A 137 -4.32 20.49 -30.67
C GLN A 137 -5.60 21.24 -30.27
N GLU A 138 -6.00 21.17 -28.99
CA GLU A 138 -7.19 21.90 -28.50
C GLU A 138 -6.99 23.41 -28.45
N ASN A 139 -5.75 23.88 -28.34
CA ASN A 139 -5.40 25.32 -28.36
C ASN A 139 -5.29 25.94 -29.76
N LEU A 140 -5.40 25.15 -30.84
CA LEU A 140 -5.23 25.61 -32.23
C LEU A 140 -6.54 25.63 -33.05
N SER A 141 -7.69 25.20 -32.50
CA SER A 141 -8.92 25.00 -33.29
C SER A 141 -10.18 25.71 -32.78
N ASN A 142 -10.09 26.77 -31.98
CA ASN A 142 -11.29 27.53 -31.57
C ASN A 142 -11.36 28.89 -32.29
N PRO A 143 -12.26 29.06 -33.28
CA PRO A 143 -12.66 30.36 -33.72
C PRO A 143 -13.71 30.94 -32.78
N SER A 144 -13.53 32.18 -32.39
CA SER A 144 -14.38 32.98 -31.49
C SER A 144 -15.86 32.95 -31.90
N PRO A 145 -16.81 32.73 -30.98
CA PRO A 145 -18.23 32.89 -31.30
C PRO A 145 -18.62 34.37 -31.34
N LYS A 146 -19.25 34.75 -32.43
CA LYS A 146 -19.90 36.06 -32.63
C LYS A 146 -21.10 36.18 -31.68
N PHE A 147 -21.15 37.28 -30.97
CA PHE A 147 -22.32 37.74 -30.21
C PHE A 147 -23.53 37.92 -31.13
N ILE A 148 -24.64 37.30 -30.81
CA ILE A 148 -25.98 37.65 -31.27
C ILE A 148 -26.68 38.32 -30.08
N GLN A 149 -27.04 39.57 -30.30
CA GLN A 149 -27.83 40.43 -29.41
C GLN A 149 -29.29 40.14 -29.67
N GLU A 150 -30.02 39.63 -28.69
CA GLU A 150 -31.49 39.72 -28.68
C GLU A 150 -31.93 40.47 -27.43
N ASN A 151 -32.64 41.59 -27.74
CA ASN A 151 -33.33 42.45 -26.80
C ASN A 151 -34.61 41.78 -26.29
N SER A 152 -34.83 41.77 -25.00
CA SER A 152 -36.19 41.87 -24.47
C SER A 152 -36.19 42.56 -23.11
N SER A 153 -36.70 43.77 -23.14
CA SER A 153 -37.03 44.65 -22.03
C SER A 153 -38.21 44.11 -21.23
N THR A 154 -38.08 44.01 -19.92
CA THR A 154 -39.24 44.11 -19.02
C THR A 154 -38.85 44.89 -17.78
N SER A 155 -39.45 46.06 -17.68
CA SER A 155 -39.34 47.01 -16.56
C SER A 155 -40.15 46.53 -15.36
N ILE A 156 -39.55 46.55 -14.17
CA ILE A 156 -40.30 46.65 -12.91
C ILE A 156 -39.71 47.81 -12.12
N GLN A 157 -40.49 48.90 -12.05
CA GLN A 157 -40.26 50.00 -11.13
C GLN A 157 -40.65 49.57 -9.72
N ASN A 158 -39.80 49.83 -8.76
CA ASN A 158 -40.19 50.03 -7.37
C ASN A 158 -39.46 51.24 -6.79
N ASN A 159 -40.26 52.28 -6.59
CA ASN A 159 -39.89 53.52 -5.91
C ASN A 159 -39.76 53.32 -4.41
N LEU A 160 -38.67 53.80 -3.83
CA LEU A 160 -38.60 54.28 -2.45
C LEU A 160 -37.69 55.51 -2.38
N PRO A 161 -38.08 56.57 -1.66
CA PRO A 161 -37.35 57.85 -1.68
C PRO A 161 -36.18 57.81 -0.70
N ILE A 162 -35.00 58.16 -1.19
CA ILE A 162 -33.83 58.41 -0.36
C ILE A 162 -33.68 59.92 -0.19
N SER A 163 -33.84 60.38 1.05
CA SER A 163 -33.49 61.75 1.44
C SER A 163 -31.97 61.91 1.47
N ILE A 164 -31.47 62.81 0.63
CA ILE A 164 -30.05 63.16 0.58
C ILE A 164 -29.78 64.27 1.61
N GLN A 165 -29.05 63.93 2.67
CA GLN A 165 -28.36 64.96 3.48
C GLN A 165 -26.93 65.11 2.94
N ASN A 166 -26.64 66.32 2.48
CA ASN A 166 -25.31 66.75 2.08
C ASN A 166 -24.40 66.83 3.29
N ASN A 167 -23.36 66.01 3.29
CA ASN A 167 -22.15 66.33 4.07
C ASN A 167 -20.93 66.12 3.18
N ASN A 168 -20.19 67.19 2.99
CA ASN A 168 -18.93 67.25 2.28
C ASN A 168 -17.90 66.29 2.90
N ASN A 169 -17.56 65.23 2.20
CA ASN A 169 -16.31 64.52 2.47
C ASN A 169 -15.82 63.79 1.21
N SER A 170 -14.62 64.08 0.91
CA SER A 170 -13.56 63.50 0.04
C SER A 170 -13.94 62.41 -1.00
N PRO A 171 -13.48 62.54 -2.25
CA PRO A 171 -13.68 61.54 -3.34
C PRO A 171 -13.16 60.13 -3.04
N ILE A 172 -12.20 60.02 -2.08
CA ILE A 172 -11.55 58.75 -1.73
C ILE A 172 -12.51 57.80 -1.00
N ALA A 173 -13.43 58.30 -0.17
CA ALA A 173 -14.37 57.47 0.60
C ALA A 173 -15.45 56.82 -0.30
N ILE A 174 -15.87 57.48 -1.36
CA ILE A 174 -16.89 56.98 -2.31
C ILE A 174 -16.27 55.87 -3.18
N GLN A 175 -15.00 56.03 -3.59
CA GLN A 175 -14.31 55.05 -4.40
C GLN A 175 -14.04 53.76 -3.62
N ASN A 176 -13.68 53.83 -2.35
CA ASN A 176 -13.51 52.67 -1.50
C ASN A 176 -14.83 51.94 -1.21
N HIS A 177 -15.94 52.65 -1.06
CA HIS A 177 -17.25 52.06 -0.82
C HIS A 177 -17.80 51.37 -2.07
N ILE A 178 -17.58 51.92 -3.27
CA ILE A 178 -17.96 51.29 -4.53
C ILE A 178 -17.11 50.06 -4.81
N THR A 179 -15.80 50.14 -4.57
CA THR A 179 -14.88 49.00 -4.74
C THR A 179 -15.21 47.88 -3.77
N THR A 180 -15.55 48.18 -2.51
CA THR A 180 -15.95 47.18 -1.51
C THR A 180 -17.27 46.52 -1.91
N ASN A 181 -18.26 47.27 -2.36
CA ASN A 181 -19.55 46.72 -2.81
C ASN A 181 -19.40 45.85 -4.07
N GLN A 182 -18.60 46.28 -5.05
CA GLN A 182 -18.31 45.47 -6.24
C GLN A 182 -17.58 44.18 -5.89
N ASN A 183 -16.62 44.22 -4.97
CA ASN A 183 -15.92 43.02 -4.52
C ASN A 183 -16.86 42.05 -3.77
N VAL A 184 -17.77 42.56 -2.95
CA VAL A 184 -18.79 41.74 -2.26
C VAL A 184 -19.75 41.13 -3.26
N THR A 185 -20.26 41.88 -4.24
CA THR A 185 -21.16 41.38 -5.27
C THR A 185 -20.45 40.33 -6.14
N ASN A 186 -19.23 40.58 -6.58
CA ASN A 186 -18.44 39.62 -7.36
C ASN A 186 -18.16 38.33 -6.59
N ASN A 187 -17.91 38.40 -5.28
CA ASN A 187 -17.71 37.22 -4.45
C ASN A 187 -19.02 36.43 -4.26
N ILE A 188 -20.16 37.09 -4.08
CA ILE A 188 -21.48 36.45 -3.98
C ILE A 188 -21.80 35.70 -5.28
N ASP A 189 -21.58 36.33 -6.42
CA ASP A 189 -21.81 35.69 -7.73
C ASP A 189 -20.90 34.48 -7.94
N LYS A 190 -19.60 34.59 -7.61
CA LYS A 190 -18.63 33.52 -7.70
C LYS A 190 -18.97 32.34 -6.79
N ASN A 191 -19.42 32.59 -5.57
CA ASN A 191 -19.81 31.53 -4.63
C ASN A 191 -21.09 30.82 -5.11
N SER A 192 -22.07 31.57 -5.62
CA SER A 192 -23.29 30.99 -6.23
C SER A 192 -22.98 30.12 -7.45
N GLU A 193 -22.00 30.50 -8.26
CA GLU A 193 -21.53 29.70 -9.39
C GLU A 193 -20.84 28.41 -8.94
N ARG A 194 -19.95 28.47 -7.91
CA ARG A 194 -19.34 27.30 -7.33
C ARG A 194 -20.35 26.31 -6.74
N GLU A 195 -21.38 26.81 -6.04
CA GLU A 195 -22.44 25.95 -5.49
C GLU A 195 -23.28 25.28 -6.60
N ARG A 196 -23.61 25.98 -7.69
CA ARG A 196 -24.27 25.38 -8.85
C ARG A 196 -23.39 24.33 -9.53
N ALA A 197 -22.08 24.61 -9.67
CA ALA A 197 -21.13 23.67 -10.23
C ALA A 197 -20.98 22.42 -9.33
N THR A 198 -21.00 22.59 -8.00
CA THR A 198 -21.00 21.48 -7.04
C THR A 198 -22.23 20.60 -7.20
N ALA A 199 -23.43 21.20 -7.28
CA ALA A 199 -24.69 20.46 -7.51
C ALA A 199 -24.61 19.63 -8.80
N LYS A 200 -24.16 20.25 -9.90
CA LYS A 200 -24.02 19.57 -11.20
C LYS A 200 -22.99 18.43 -11.15
N ALA A 201 -21.88 18.63 -10.45
CA ALA A 201 -20.86 17.58 -10.28
C ALA A 201 -21.40 16.40 -9.45
N CYS A 202 -22.26 16.68 -8.45
CA CYS A 202 -22.96 15.63 -7.69
C CYS A 202 -23.94 14.83 -8.59
N GLU A 203 -24.66 15.50 -9.50
CA GLU A 203 -25.51 14.82 -10.50
C GLU A 203 -24.66 13.90 -11.40
N MET A 204 -23.49 14.37 -11.85
CA MET A 204 -22.56 13.56 -12.63
C MET A 204 -22.02 12.37 -11.83
N LEU A 205 -21.72 12.55 -10.54
CA LEU A 205 -21.26 11.49 -9.65
C LEU A 205 -22.36 10.42 -9.44
N ALA A 206 -23.63 10.79 -9.50
CA ALA A 206 -24.78 9.88 -9.43
C ALA A 206 -25.14 9.23 -10.78
N SER A 207 -24.43 9.54 -11.87
CA SER A 207 -24.68 8.98 -13.21
C SER A 207 -24.46 7.46 -13.25
N LYS A 208 -25.17 6.80 -14.19
CA LYS A 208 -24.92 5.38 -14.51
C LYS A 208 -23.61 5.19 -15.31
N ASP A 209 -23.17 6.21 -16.04
CA ASP A 209 -21.96 6.19 -16.84
C ASP A 209 -20.72 6.46 -15.98
N SER A 210 -19.76 5.56 -16.00
CA SER A 210 -18.53 5.64 -15.19
C SER A 210 -17.66 6.83 -15.57
N THR A 211 -17.62 7.18 -16.86
CA THR A 211 -16.87 8.36 -17.35
C THR A 211 -17.44 9.64 -16.76
N SER A 212 -18.78 9.79 -16.77
CA SER A 212 -19.45 10.91 -16.12
C SER A 212 -19.16 10.99 -14.63
N ARG A 213 -19.17 9.84 -13.92
CA ARG A 213 -18.80 9.80 -12.49
C ARG A 213 -17.38 10.27 -12.24
N ILE A 214 -16.41 9.81 -13.06
CA ILE A 214 -14.99 10.24 -12.96
C ILE A 214 -14.88 11.75 -13.21
N PHE A 215 -15.60 12.30 -14.20
CA PHE A 215 -15.65 13.74 -14.44
C PHE A 215 -16.24 14.48 -13.24
N GLY A 216 -17.33 13.99 -12.65
CA GLY A 216 -17.91 14.53 -11.43
C GLY A 216 -16.88 14.61 -10.28
N VAL A 217 -16.11 13.54 -10.05
CA VAL A 217 -15.01 13.54 -9.08
C VAL A 217 -13.99 14.64 -9.39
N LYS A 218 -13.55 14.78 -10.65
CA LYS A 218 -12.56 15.79 -11.05
C LYS A 218 -13.06 17.21 -10.84
N ILE A 219 -14.33 17.48 -11.16
CA ILE A 219 -14.95 18.79 -10.94
C ILE A 219 -15.03 19.08 -9.45
N LEU A 220 -15.51 18.15 -8.62
CA LEU A 220 -15.60 18.33 -7.16
C LEU A 220 -14.24 18.64 -6.55
N VAL A 221 -13.21 17.91 -6.94
CA VAL A 221 -11.84 18.10 -6.45
C VAL A 221 -11.29 19.48 -6.83
N ASN A 222 -11.52 19.94 -8.07
CA ASN A 222 -11.11 21.27 -8.53
C ASN A 222 -11.89 22.37 -7.82
N LEU A 223 -13.17 22.17 -7.54
CA LEU A 223 -13.98 23.12 -6.78
C LEU A 223 -13.49 23.23 -5.34
N ALA A 224 -13.17 22.12 -4.67
CA ALA A 224 -12.57 22.14 -3.33
C ALA A 224 -11.24 22.92 -3.33
N ASP A 225 -10.38 22.69 -4.33
CA ASP A 225 -9.14 23.47 -4.47
C ASP A 225 -9.41 24.96 -4.70
N SER A 226 -10.47 25.31 -5.44
CA SER A 226 -10.81 26.71 -5.75
C SER A 226 -11.30 27.50 -4.52
N TRP A 227 -11.87 26.82 -3.52
CA TRP A 227 -12.24 27.46 -2.25
C TRP A 227 -10.99 27.82 -1.43
N LEU A 228 -9.88 27.10 -1.61
CA LEU A 228 -8.63 27.30 -0.89
C LEU A 228 -7.64 28.24 -1.59
N ASP A 229 -7.80 28.50 -2.90
CA ASP A 229 -6.84 29.26 -3.72
C ASP A 229 -7.18 30.76 -3.83
N ASP A 230 -8.28 31.24 -3.25
CA ASP A 230 -8.62 32.67 -3.25
C ASP A 230 -7.60 33.44 -2.40
N SER A 231 -7.01 34.46 -3.01
CA SER A 231 -5.86 35.26 -2.50
C SER A 231 -6.09 36.05 -1.20
N ALA A 232 -7.27 35.96 -0.60
CA ALA A 232 -7.57 36.43 0.74
C ALA A 232 -7.23 35.34 1.75
N PRO A 233 -6.89 35.67 3.02
CA PRO A 233 -6.75 34.65 4.05
C PRO A 233 -8.04 33.83 4.08
N THR A 234 -7.91 32.52 3.84
CA THR A 234 -9.01 31.56 3.84
C THR A 234 -9.89 31.77 5.07
N CYS A 235 -11.15 32.12 4.84
CA CYS A 235 -12.08 32.24 5.95
C CYS A 235 -12.55 30.84 6.35
N LYS A 236 -13.01 30.68 7.61
CA LYS A 236 -13.54 29.39 8.08
C LYS A 236 -14.65 28.84 7.16
N GLN A 237 -15.41 29.70 6.53
CA GLN A 237 -16.49 29.33 5.62
C GLN A 237 -15.95 28.64 4.34
N ASP A 238 -14.80 29.07 3.81
CA ASP A 238 -14.18 28.44 2.64
C ASP A 238 -13.61 27.06 2.99
N GLU A 239 -13.03 26.91 4.18
CA GLU A 239 -12.60 25.61 4.70
C GLU A 239 -13.78 24.67 4.92
N GLU A 240 -14.90 25.15 5.47
CA GLU A 240 -16.13 24.36 5.63
C GLU A 240 -16.67 23.89 4.28
N LYS A 241 -16.72 24.75 3.26
CA LYS A 241 -17.13 24.35 1.89
C LYS A 241 -16.21 23.33 1.25
N CYS A 242 -14.90 23.43 1.48
CA CYS A 242 -13.95 22.42 1.04
C CYS A 242 -14.19 21.08 1.76
N GLN A 243 -14.41 21.12 3.09
CA GLN A 243 -14.73 19.91 3.87
C GLN A 243 -16.04 19.27 3.39
N ASP A 244 -17.09 20.04 3.10
CA ASP A 244 -18.36 19.54 2.56
C ASP A 244 -18.14 18.73 1.27
N ILE A 245 -17.29 19.21 0.37
CA ILE A 245 -16.95 18.49 -0.87
C ILE A 245 -16.18 17.21 -0.57
N ILE A 246 -15.21 17.26 0.34
CA ILE A 246 -14.46 16.07 0.77
C ILE A 246 -15.41 15.05 1.40
N ASP A 247 -16.38 15.49 2.18
CA ASP A 247 -17.39 14.62 2.81
C ASP A 247 -18.31 13.96 1.78
N ILE A 248 -18.66 14.64 0.70
CA ILE A 248 -19.39 14.07 -0.45
C ILE A 248 -18.56 12.93 -1.08
N LEU A 249 -17.27 13.14 -1.33
CA LEU A 249 -16.37 12.13 -1.88
C LEU A 249 -16.21 10.94 -0.93
N CYS A 250 -16.07 11.20 0.36
CA CYS A 250 -15.99 10.15 1.38
C CYS A 250 -17.34 9.39 1.50
N ALA A 251 -18.48 10.07 1.41
CA ALA A 251 -19.79 9.42 1.39
C ALA A 251 -19.96 8.49 0.19
N TYR A 252 -19.46 8.91 -0.98
CA TYR A 252 -19.44 8.03 -2.16
C TYR A 252 -18.61 6.77 -1.91
N ILE A 253 -17.43 6.90 -1.29
CA ILE A 253 -16.59 5.75 -0.92
C ILE A 253 -17.31 4.83 0.07
N ARG A 254 -18.09 5.37 1.02
CA ARG A 254 -18.88 4.60 1.99
C ARG A 254 -20.16 4.01 1.42
N SER A 255 -20.59 4.46 0.25
CA SER A 255 -21.84 3.96 -0.34
C SER A 255 -21.79 2.45 -0.56
N PRO A 256 -22.87 1.71 -0.25
CA PRO A 256 -22.92 0.26 -0.45
C PRO A 256 -22.69 -0.09 -1.93
N PHE A 257 -21.96 -1.18 -2.14
CA PHE A 257 -21.79 -1.76 -3.47
C PHE A 257 -21.99 -3.29 -3.40
N PRO A 258 -23.25 -3.76 -3.45
CA PRO A 258 -23.59 -5.16 -3.26
C PRO A 258 -22.88 -6.12 -4.23
N LEU A 259 -22.50 -5.63 -5.41
CA LEU A 259 -21.77 -6.42 -6.40
C LEU A 259 -20.38 -6.84 -5.90
N ALA A 260 -19.74 -6.08 -5.01
CA ALA A 260 -18.46 -6.48 -4.40
C ALA A 260 -18.60 -7.78 -3.60
N GLU A 261 -19.68 -7.95 -2.84
CA GLU A 261 -19.96 -9.19 -2.08
C GLU A 261 -20.24 -10.36 -3.01
N LYS A 262 -21.02 -10.12 -4.05
CA LYS A 262 -21.39 -11.15 -5.03
C LYS A 262 -20.16 -11.68 -5.78
N ILE A 263 -19.27 -10.82 -6.22
CA ILE A 263 -18.03 -11.19 -6.91
C ILE A 263 -17.08 -11.89 -5.94
N GLU A 264 -16.93 -11.40 -4.71
CA GLU A 264 -16.11 -12.04 -3.68
C GLU A 264 -16.60 -13.47 -3.38
N GLU A 265 -17.91 -13.68 -3.26
CA GLU A 265 -18.48 -15.01 -3.05
C GLU A 265 -18.20 -15.91 -4.25
N TYR A 266 -18.39 -15.42 -5.46
CA TYR A 266 -18.12 -16.17 -6.69
C TYR A 266 -16.65 -16.61 -6.79
N GLU A 267 -15.73 -15.69 -6.54
CA GLU A 267 -14.29 -15.98 -6.57
C GLU A 267 -13.89 -16.99 -5.48
N ALA A 268 -14.43 -16.84 -4.27
CA ALA A 268 -14.17 -17.75 -3.17
C ALA A 268 -14.71 -19.18 -3.46
N ARG A 269 -15.87 -19.31 -4.11
CA ARG A 269 -16.41 -20.62 -4.52
C ARG A 269 -15.61 -21.26 -5.65
N LYS A 270 -15.17 -20.46 -6.62
CA LYS A 270 -14.29 -20.90 -7.69
C LYS A 270 -12.94 -21.38 -7.15
N GLU A 271 -12.40 -20.68 -6.15
CA GLU A 271 -11.18 -21.09 -5.45
C GLU A 271 -11.39 -22.42 -4.71
N LEU A 272 -12.50 -22.56 -3.96
CA LEU A 272 -12.85 -23.81 -3.30
C LEU A 272 -12.91 -24.98 -4.29
N GLU A 273 -13.59 -24.81 -5.41
CA GLU A 273 -13.69 -25.83 -6.45
C GLU A 273 -12.31 -26.21 -7.02
N LYS A 274 -11.42 -25.23 -7.22
CA LYS A 274 -10.05 -25.46 -7.66
C LYS A 274 -9.27 -26.28 -6.64
N LEU A 275 -9.30 -25.89 -5.36
CA LEU A 275 -8.58 -26.58 -4.28
C LEU A 275 -9.11 -28.00 -4.05
N GLN A 276 -10.42 -28.22 -4.16
CA GLN A 276 -11.01 -29.56 -4.05
C GLN A 276 -10.63 -30.52 -5.21
N LYS A 277 -10.32 -29.99 -6.40
CA LYS A 277 -9.86 -30.77 -7.55
C LYS A 277 -8.36 -31.09 -7.48
N THR A 278 -7.60 -30.39 -6.64
CA THR A 278 -6.18 -30.67 -6.44
C THR A 278 -6.04 -31.83 -5.47
N GLU A 279 -5.21 -32.82 -5.81
CA GLU A 279 -4.93 -33.96 -4.93
C GLU A 279 -4.31 -33.45 -3.63
N SER A 280 -4.75 -33.98 -2.49
CA SER A 280 -4.37 -33.50 -1.16
C SER A 280 -2.85 -33.56 -0.89
N GLU A 281 -2.13 -34.46 -1.58
CA GLU A 281 -0.66 -34.57 -1.48
C GLU A 281 0.08 -33.44 -2.21
N ASN A 282 -0.59 -32.75 -3.14
CA ASN A 282 -0.03 -31.66 -3.94
C ASN A 282 -0.41 -30.26 -3.41
N LEU A 283 -1.20 -30.18 -2.34
CA LEU A 283 -1.56 -28.91 -1.69
C LEU A 283 -0.44 -28.46 -0.75
N SER A 284 -0.03 -27.21 -0.86
CA SER A 284 0.83 -26.58 0.14
C SER A 284 0.11 -26.48 1.50
N GLU A 285 0.85 -26.31 2.59
CA GLU A 285 0.28 -26.10 3.93
C GLU A 285 -0.68 -24.89 3.97
N GLU A 286 -0.34 -23.83 3.24
CA GLU A 286 -1.17 -22.62 3.11
C GLU A 286 -2.49 -22.93 2.34
N GLU A 287 -2.42 -23.67 1.23
CA GLU A 287 -3.58 -24.06 0.44
C GLU A 287 -4.48 -25.05 1.20
N SER A 288 -3.91 -25.95 1.98
CA SER A 288 -4.66 -26.88 2.84
C SER A 288 -5.44 -26.13 3.93
N SER A 289 -4.80 -25.16 4.58
CA SER A 289 -5.45 -24.29 5.55
C SER A 289 -6.56 -23.44 4.92
N ARG A 290 -6.31 -22.92 3.72
CA ARG A 290 -7.29 -22.15 2.95
C ARG A 290 -8.50 -23.01 2.58
N LEU A 291 -8.29 -24.23 2.13
CA LEU A 291 -9.36 -25.18 1.82
C LEU A 291 -10.28 -25.40 3.03
N GLN A 292 -9.71 -25.59 4.23
CA GLN A 292 -10.50 -25.76 5.45
C GLN A 292 -11.36 -24.53 5.78
N VAL A 293 -10.81 -23.32 5.60
CA VAL A 293 -11.56 -22.07 5.81
C VAL A 293 -12.73 -21.96 4.85
N LEU A 294 -12.50 -22.25 3.56
CA LEU A 294 -13.54 -22.19 2.54
C LEU A 294 -14.61 -23.26 2.76
N LEU A 295 -14.22 -24.49 3.11
CA LEU A 295 -15.16 -25.57 3.46
C LEU A 295 -16.04 -25.16 4.65
N LYS A 296 -15.45 -24.57 5.68
CA LYS A 296 -16.21 -24.06 6.84
C LYS A 296 -17.16 -22.93 6.46
N ARG A 297 -16.71 -21.99 5.60
CA ARG A 297 -17.50 -20.85 5.13
C ARG A 297 -18.76 -21.30 4.37
N PHE A 298 -18.62 -22.31 3.52
CA PHE A 298 -19.69 -22.76 2.64
C PHE A 298 -20.40 -24.04 3.10
N LYS A 299 -20.13 -24.52 4.34
CA LYS A 299 -20.67 -25.77 4.88
C LYS A 299 -22.20 -25.85 4.85
N ASP A 300 -22.85 -24.74 5.19
CA ASP A 300 -24.31 -24.66 5.34
C ASP A 300 -24.96 -23.82 4.22
N SER A 301 -24.22 -23.56 3.12
CA SER A 301 -24.77 -22.76 2.03
C SER A 301 -25.42 -23.66 0.97
N ASP A 302 -26.60 -23.26 0.50
CA ASP A 302 -27.30 -23.89 -0.62
C ASP A 302 -26.44 -23.94 -1.87
N GLU A 303 -26.87 -24.80 -2.82
CA GLU A 303 -26.18 -25.02 -4.09
C GLU A 303 -25.77 -23.69 -4.76
N TYR A 304 -24.50 -23.63 -5.16
CA TYR A 304 -23.93 -22.44 -5.79
C TYR A 304 -24.67 -22.10 -7.08
N LYS A 305 -25.19 -20.88 -7.17
CA LYS A 305 -25.75 -20.32 -8.40
C LYS A 305 -24.74 -19.34 -8.99
N ASN A 306 -24.31 -19.62 -10.22
CA ASN A 306 -23.49 -18.66 -10.97
C ASN A 306 -24.21 -17.31 -11.06
N PRO A 307 -23.50 -16.18 -10.89
CA PRO A 307 -24.08 -14.86 -11.13
C PRO A 307 -24.68 -14.80 -12.53
N HIS A 308 -25.89 -14.27 -12.63
CA HIS A 308 -26.50 -14.00 -13.93
C HIS A 308 -25.68 -12.93 -14.65
N ASP A 309 -25.18 -13.21 -15.85
CA ASP A 309 -24.34 -12.30 -16.64
C ASP A 309 -23.03 -11.87 -15.93
N ILE A 310 -22.17 -12.83 -15.62
CA ILE A 310 -20.88 -12.61 -14.96
C ILE A 310 -20.03 -11.53 -15.67
N ALA A 311 -20.00 -11.52 -17.00
CA ALA A 311 -19.16 -10.58 -17.76
C ALA A 311 -19.61 -9.12 -17.55
N THR A 312 -20.92 -8.87 -17.55
CA THR A 312 -21.50 -7.54 -17.27
C THR A 312 -21.27 -7.13 -15.82
N ASP A 313 -21.39 -8.06 -14.87
CA ASP A 313 -21.13 -7.78 -13.45
C ASP A 313 -19.64 -7.44 -13.22
N TYR A 314 -18.70 -8.15 -13.86
CA TYR A 314 -17.28 -7.80 -13.81
C TYR A 314 -16.97 -6.44 -14.46
N ALA A 315 -17.60 -6.12 -15.59
CA ALA A 315 -17.42 -4.81 -16.22
C ALA A 315 -17.85 -3.67 -15.27
N LYS A 316 -19.05 -3.77 -14.68
CA LYS A 316 -19.55 -2.80 -13.68
C LYS A 316 -18.68 -2.73 -12.44
N PHE A 317 -18.15 -3.87 -12.00
CA PHE A 317 -17.24 -3.93 -10.85
C PHE A 317 -15.96 -3.15 -11.13
N HIS A 318 -15.33 -3.34 -12.28
CA HIS A 318 -14.10 -2.62 -12.67
C HIS A 318 -14.34 -1.12 -12.89
N GLU A 319 -15.47 -0.76 -13.50
CA GLU A 319 -15.87 0.65 -13.65
C GLU A 319 -15.95 1.35 -12.28
N GLU A 320 -16.58 0.70 -11.30
CA GLU A 320 -16.72 1.28 -9.97
C GLU A 320 -15.37 1.31 -9.21
N GLN A 321 -14.49 0.31 -9.41
CA GLN A 321 -13.11 0.35 -8.92
C GLN A 321 -12.39 1.60 -9.41
N ASP A 322 -12.49 1.92 -10.70
CA ASP A 322 -11.81 3.06 -11.30
C ASP A 322 -12.32 4.40 -10.74
N VAL A 323 -13.64 4.54 -10.55
CA VAL A 323 -14.23 5.74 -9.94
C VAL A 323 -13.71 5.94 -8.52
N ARG A 324 -13.83 4.92 -7.66
CA ARG A 324 -13.44 5.01 -6.24
C ARG A 324 -11.92 5.19 -6.09
N ARG A 325 -11.13 4.48 -6.88
CA ARG A 325 -9.68 4.64 -6.91
C ARG A 325 -9.27 6.05 -7.36
N THR A 326 -10.01 6.65 -8.29
CA THR A 326 -9.77 8.04 -8.73
C THR A 326 -9.92 9.02 -7.57
N ILE A 327 -10.92 8.84 -6.70
CA ILE A 327 -11.09 9.68 -5.50
C ILE A 327 -9.84 9.62 -4.62
N PHE A 328 -9.37 8.41 -4.27
CA PHE A 328 -8.15 8.24 -3.47
C PHE A 328 -6.90 8.81 -4.15
N ALA A 329 -6.78 8.65 -5.46
CA ALA A 329 -5.65 9.20 -6.22
C ALA A 329 -5.63 10.74 -6.19
N GLU A 330 -6.79 11.38 -6.29
CA GLU A 330 -6.90 12.85 -6.18
C GLU A 330 -6.62 13.36 -4.76
N MET A 331 -7.12 12.65 -3.74
CA MET A 331 -6.80 12.95 -2.34
C MET A 331 -5.28 12.82 -2.09
N SER A 332 -4.65 11.76 -2.61
CA SER A 332 -3.22 11.51 -2.49
C SER A 332 -2.35 12.62 -3.09
N LYS A 333 -2.77 13.24 -4.18
CA LYS A 333 -2.04 14.37 -4.80
C LYS A 333 -2.02 15.62 -3.91
N ARG A 334 -3.02 15.77 -3.04
CA ARG A 334 -3.24 16.92 -2.16
C ARG A 334 -2.78 16.68 -0.73
N SER A 335 -2.32 15.46 -0.46
CA SER A 335 -1.72 15.06 0.81
C SER A 335 -0.33 15.65 1.00
N SER A 336 0.15 15.68 2.23
CA SER A 336 1.49 16.14 2.61
C SER A 336 2.59 15.37 1.88
N THR A 337 3.72 16.02 1.69
CA THR A 337 4.91 15.40 1.10
C THR A 337 5.97 15.23 2.17
N LEU A 338 6.47 14.00 2.31
CA LEU A 338 7.51 13.63 3.26
C LEU A 338 8.82 13.41 2.51
N THR A 339 9.92 13.92 3.04
CA THR A 339 11.28 13.57 2.63
C THR A 339 11.86 12.66 3.69
N MET A 340 12.36 11.51 3.32
CA MET A 340 12.97 10.53 4.21
C MET A 340 14.47 10.44 3.94
N ASP A 341 15.25 10.10 4.98
CA ASP A 341 16.68 9.79 4.86
C ASP A 341 16.88 8.33 4.39
N GLU A 342 18.15 7.93 4.25
CA GLU A 342 18.54 6.57 3.86
C GLU A 342 18.05 5.49 4.86
N ASN A 343 17.74 5.88 6.09
CA ASN A 343 17.19 5.01 7.14
C ASN A 343 15.66 5.08 7.23
N ASN A 344 15.00 5.73 6.24
CA ASN A 344 13.56 5.98 6.23
C ASN A 344 13.05 6.80 7.43
N ASN A 345 13.88 7.64 8.05
CA ASN A 345 13.41 8.63 9.02
C ASN A 345 12.92 9.89 8.28
N ILE A 346 11.87 10.50 8.79
CA ILE A 346 11.31 11.72 8.21
C ILE A 346 12.24 12.89 8.52
N VAL A 347 12.87 13.43 7.46
CA VAL A 347 13.76 14.59 7.56
C VAL A 347 13.00 15.90 7.37
N LYS A 348 12.01 15.90 6.47
CA LYS A 348 11.20 17.07 6.16
C LYS A 348 9.77 16.67 5.82
N ALA A 349 8.82 17.46 6.30
CA ALA A 349 7.42 17.36 5.94
C ALA A 349 6.95 18.71 5.37
N LYS A 350 6.23 18.68 4.25
CA LYS A 350 5.55 19.83 3.66
C LYS A 350 4.06 19.50 3.61
N SER A 351 3.23 20.30 4.30
CA SER A 351 1.79 20.14 4.31
C SER A 351 1.21 20.23 2.88
N GLY A 352 0.30 19.32 2.58
CA GLY A 352 -0.48 19.34 1.36
C GLY A 352 -1.69 20.28 1.48
N LYS A 353 -2.33 20.58 0.38
CA LYS A 353 -3.53 21.46 0.36
C LYS A 353 -4.65 20.94 1.27
N TRP A 354 -4.79 19.61 1.37
CA TRP A 354 -5.85 18.96 2.12
C TRP A 354 -5.40 18.32 3.43
N SER A 355 -4.21 18.67 3.94
CA SER A 355 -3.59 18.01 5.10
C SER A 355 -4.33 18.20 6.42
N HIS A 356 -5.14 19.23 6.56
CA HIS A 356 -5.88 19.54 7.78
C HIS A 356 -7.33 19.05 7.77
N PHE A 357 -7.86 18.59 6.62
CA PHE A 357 -9.21 18.08 6.50
C PHE A 357 -9.38 16.68 7.06
N GLN A 358 -10.64 16.31 7.30
CA GLN A 358 -11.03 14.99 7.77
C GLN A 358 -11.40 14.09 6.58
N PHE A 359 -10.98 12.81 6.65
CA PHE A 359 -11.33 11.80 5.65
C PHE A 359 -11.96 10.62 6.38
N ASP A 360 -13.26 10.42 6.20
CA ASP A 360 -14.01 9.34 6.84
C ASP A 360 -14.38 8.25 5.83
N PHE A 361 -13.66 7.13 5.90
CA PHE A 361 -13.92 5.92 5.13
C PHE A 361 -14.50 4.80 6.03
N SER A 362 -15.04 5.15 7.20
CA SER A 362 -15.61 4.19 8.12
C SER A 362 -16.72 3.37 7.45
N ARG A 363 -16.74 2.06 7.73
CA ARG A 363 -17.69 1.10 7.15
C ARG A 363 -17.69 1.02 5.62
N ALA A 364 -16.68 1.60 4.95
CA ALA A 364 -16.60 1.58 3.50
C ALA A 364 -16.39 0.15 2.97
N PRO A 365 -17.07 -0.22 1.87
CA PRO A 365 -16.72 -1.40 1.09
C PRO A 365 -15.52 -1.06 0.20
N ILE A 366 -14.35 -1.64 0.50
CA ILE A 366 -13.12 -1.47 -0.28
C ILE A 366 -12.88 -2.74 -1.10
N PHE A 367 -12.82 -2.61 -2.41
CA PHE A 367 -12.63 -3.71 -3.36
C PHE A 367 -11.69 -3.32 -4.52
N TYR A 368 -10.79 -2.40 -4.26
CA TYR A 368 -9.81 -1.84 -5.21
C TYR A 368 -8.48 -1.57 -4.50
N PRO A 369 -7.34 -1.65 -5.23
CA PRO A 369 -6.02 -1.47 -4.63
C PRO A 369 -5.75 0.00 -4.28
N LEU A 370 -5.11 0.21 -3.12
CA LEU A 370 -4.66 1.51 -2.62
C LEU A 370 -3.13 1.61 -2.60
N THR A 371 -2.46 0.89 -3.49
CA THR A 371 -1.00 0.80 -3.60
C THR A 371 -0.38 2.13 -4.02
N ASN A 372 0.79 2.47 -3.46
CA ASN A 372 1.58 3.68 -3.77
C ASN A 372 0.84 5.01 -3.55
N LEU A 373 -0.12 5.06 -2.67
CA LEU A 373 -0.84 6.29 -2.33
C LEU A 373 -0.27 6.94 -1.07
N LYS A 374 -0.50 8.24 -0.93
CA LYS A 374 -0.36 8.97 0.31
C LYS A 374 -1.76 9.17 0.89
N ILE A 375 -1.98 8.64 2.08
CA ILE A 375 -3.25 8.78 2.79
C ILE A 375 -3.01 9.71 3.98
N GLU A 376 -3.56 10.92 3.90
CA GLU A 376 -3.32 11.94 4.90
C GLU A 376 -3.84 11.54 6.27
N LYS A 377 -5.14 11.23 6.34
CA LYS A 377 -5.80 10.75 7.54
C LYS A 377 -6.85 9.72 7.11
N GLY A 378 -6.67 8.48 7.54
CA GLY A 378 -7.51 7.37 7.09
C GLY A 378 -8.33 6.80 8.24
N ASN A 379 -9.62 7.15 8.34
CA ASN A 379 -10.57 6.44 9.18
C ASN A 379 -11.20 5.30 8.37
N PHE A 380 -10.65 4.09 8.50
CA PHE A 380 -11.17 2.85 7.92
C PHE A 380 -11.86 1.97 8.98
N SER A 381 -12.31 2.56 10.09
CA SER A 381 -12.96 1.80 11.17
C SER A 381 -14.18 1.06 10.65
N SER A 382 -14.25 -0.23 10.96
CA SER A 382 -15.30 -1.15 10.49
C SER A 382 -15.43 -1.24 8.95
N ALA A 383 -14.44 -0.80 8.18
CA ALA A 383 -14.41 -1.00 6.72
C ALA A 383 -14.27 -2.49 6.39
N LYS A 384 -14.84 -2.92 5.27
CA LYS A 384 -14.72 -4.27 4.76
C LYS A 384 -13.96 -4.29 3.43
N PHE A 385 -12.83 -4.97 3.43
CA PHE A 385 -11.98 -5.17 2.26
C PHE A 385 -12.36 -6.51 1.62
N TYR A 386 -13.06 -6.46 0.49
CA TYR A 386 -13.62 -7.64 -0.19
C TYR A 386 -12.64 -8.36 -1.11
N SER A 387 -11.76 -7.61 -1.76
CA SER A 387 -10.68 -8.13 -2.60
C SER A 387 -9.35 -8.01 -1.87
N ASP A 388 -8.27 -8.46 -2.51
CA ASP A 388 -6.91 -8.28 -1.98
C ASP A 388 -6.67 -6.80 -1.62
N ALA A 389 -6.49 -6.56 -0.33
CA ALA A 389 -6.23 -5.22 0.18
C ALA A 389 -4.75 -4.88 0.02
N SER A 390 -4.40 -4.21 -1.07
CA SER A 390 -3.02 -3.82 -1.33
C SER A 390 -2.74 -2.38 -0.89
N PHE A 391 -1.94 -2.25 0.15
CA PHE A 391 -1.38 -1.00 0.68
C PHE A 391 0.15 -0.96 0.54
N SER A 392 0.72 -1.80 -0.33
CA SER A 392 2.17 -1.84 -0.53
C SER A 392 2.70 -0.46 -0.90
N TRP A 393 3.79 -0.03 -0.23
CA TRP A 393 4.41 1.29 -0.42
C TRP A 393 3.50 2.49 -0.09
N THR A 394 2.36 2.27 0.57
CA THR A 394 1.45 3.33 0.97
C THR A 394 2.01 4.06 2.20
N THR A 395 1.92 5.39 2.19
CA THR A 395 2.29 6.21 3.35
C THR A 395 1.04 6.78 4.01
N PHE A 396 0.79 6.37 5.26
CA PHE A 396 -0.22 6.94 6.13
C PHE A 396 0.42 8.08 6.92
N ILE A 397 0.06 9.32 6.60
CA ILE A 397 0.76 10.51 7.09
C ILE A 397 0.31 10.90 8.50
N GLN A 398 -0.99 10.77 8.77
CA GLN A 398 -1.57 10.95 10.09
C GLN A 398 -2.08 9.62 10.64
N THR A 399 -2.93 9.65 11.66
CA THR A 399 -3.50 8.46 12.26
C THR A 399 -4.24 7.62 11.22
N ALA A 400 -3.94 6.32 11.19
CA ALA A 400 -4.63 5.32 10.38
C ALA A 400 -5.49 4.44 11.31
N ASP A 401 -6.80 4.56 11.20
CA ASP A 401 -7.75 3.82 12.04
C ASP A 401 -8.38 2.66 11.26
N PHE A 402 -7.98 1.43 11.59
CA PHE A 402 -8.52 0.18 11.08
C PHE A 402 -9.27 -0.61 12.15
N LYS A 403 -9.75 0.05 13.21
CA LYS A 403 -10.51 -0.63 14.27
C LYS A 403 -11.67 -1.42 13.71
N SER A 404 -11.75 -2.68 14.11
CA SER A 404 -12.83 -3.58 13.67
C SER A 404 -12.96 -3.71 12.15
N ALA A 405 -11.95 -3.32 11.37
CA ALA A 405 -11.93 -3.56 9.93
C ALA A 405 -11.83 -5.06 9.64
N THR A 406 -12.44 -5.50 8.53
CA THR A 406 -12.39 -6.89 8.07
C THR A 406 -11.67 -6.97 6.74
N PHE A 407 -10.59 -7.73 6.70
CA PHE A 407 -9.85 -8.07 5.49
C PHE A 407 -10.28 -9.47 5.05
N ALA A 408 -11.24 -9.55 4.12
CA ALA A 408 -11.84 -10.80 3.68
C ALA A 408 -10.92 -11.60 2.73
N GLN A 409 -9.96 -10.96 2.11
CA GLN A 409 -8.93 -11.56 1.26
C GLN A 409 -7.54 -11.17 1.78
N LYS A 410 -6.48 -11.43 1.01
CA LYS A 410 -5.11 -11.10 1.37
C LYS A 410 -4.95 -9.62 1.71
N ALA A 411 -4.24 -9.33 2.80
CA ALA A 411 -3.89 -7.97 3.19
C ALA A 411 -2.38 -7.75 2.98
N ASP A 412 -2.00 -6.90 2.04
CA ASP A 412 -0.61 -6.61 1.71
C ASP A 412 -0.24 -5.18 2.11
N PHE A 413 0.50 -5.05 3.20
CA PHE A 413 1.06 -3.80 3.72
C PHE A 413 2.58 -3.70 3.50
N LYS A 414 3.19 -4.54 2.66
CA LYS A 414 4.64 -4.53 2.45
C LYS A 414 5.20 -3.13 2.27
N LEU A 415 6.24 -2.83 3.05
CA LEU A 415 6.97 -1.55 2.95
C LEU A 415 6.07 -0.30 3.12
N ALA A 416 4.88 -0.45 3.70
CA ALA A 416 4.06 0.70 4.07
C ALA A 416 4.69 1.46 5.25
N VAL A 417 4.40 2.76 5.33
CA VAL A 417 4.89 3.63 6.40
C VAL A 417 3.70 4.26 7.13
N PHE A 418 3.62 4.02 8.43
CA PHE A 418 2.68 4.69 9.32
C PHE A 418 3.42 5.77 10.11
N VAL A 419 3.19 7.04 9.77
CA VAL A 419 3.90 8.17 10.38
C VAL A 419 3.37 8.49 11.77
N GLN A 420 2.06 8.37 11.96
CA GLN A 420 1.36 8.51 13.24
C GLN A 420 0.86 7.14 13.73
N THR A 421 0.01 7.13 14.74
CA THR A 421 -0.55 5.91 15.31
C THR A 421 -1.34 5.11 14.26
N ALA A 422 -1.10 3.80 14.22
CA ALA A 422 -1.87 2.83 13.45
C ALA A 422 -2.69 1.95 14.39
N ASP A 423 -4.00 1.97 14.25
CA ASP A 423 -4.91 1.26 15.13
C ASP A 423 -5.65 0.15 14.38
N PHE A 424 -5.24 -1.09 14.63
CA PHE A 424 -5.85 -2.32 14.13
C PHE A 424 -6.61 -3.07 15.24
N MET A 425 -7.06 -2.38 16.30
CA MET A 425 -7.77 -3.03 17.40
C MET A 425 -9.02 -3.74 16.89
N ARG A 426 -9.16 -5.02 17.22
CA ARG A 426 -10.28 -5.90 16.77
C ARG A 426 -10.37 -6.05 15.24
N ALA A 427 -9.31 -5.73 14.49
CA ALA A 427 -9.29 -6.03 13.05
C ALA A 427 -9.27 -7.54 12.82
N ALA A 428 -9.96 -8.00 11.77
CA ALA A 428 -10.02 -9.40 11.38
C ALA A 428 -9.35 -9.61 10.03
N PHE A 429 -8.29 -10.43 9.99
CA PHE A 429 -7.60 -10.85 8.79
C PHE A 429 -7.97 -12.32 8.52
N THR A 430 -8.87 -12.56 7.55
CA THR A 430 -9.38 -13.92 7.28
C THR A 430 -8.44 -14.71 6.37
N GLN A 431 -7.55 -14.05 5.68
CA GLN A 431 -6.51 -14.62 4.83
C GLN A 431 -5.12 -14.16 5.29
N THR A 432 -4.10 -14.46 4.50
CA THR A 432 -2.72 -14.06 4.79
C THR A 432 -2.61 -12.54 4.92
N ALA A 433 -1.85 -12.10 5.92
CA ALA A 433 -1.55 -10.69 6.14
C ALA A 433 -0.04 -10.46 6.09
N ASP A 434 0.40 -9.57 5.21
CA ASP A 434 1.81 -9.31 4.96
C ASP A 434 2.20 -7.91 5.40
N PHE A 435 3.00 -7.82 6.46
CA PHE A 435 3.56 -6.60 7.02
C PHE A 435 5.09 -6.54 6.85
N ILE A 436 5.69 -7.30 5.89
CA ILE A 436 7.13 -7.32 5.70
C ILE A 436 7.69 -5.91 5.51
N GLY A 437 8.67 -5.55 6.34
CA GLY A 437 9.37 -4.27 6.23
C GLY A 437 8.52 -3.04 6.50
N VAL A 438 7.32 -3.18 7.06
CA VAL A 438 6.47 -2.05 7.48
C VAL A 438 7.18 -1.25 8.58
N ARG A 439 7.00 0.06 8.53
CA ARG A 439 7.53 0.97 9.54
C ARG A 439 6.39 1.68 10.28
N PHE A 440 6.31 1.48 11.59
CA PHE A 440 5.43 2.20 12.49
C PHE A 440 6.23 3.22 13.28
N ASN A 441 6.10 4.51 12.92
CA ASN A 441 6.88 5.59 13.57
C ASN A 441 6.24 6.07 14.88
N GLN A 442 4.99 5.68 15.15
CA GLN A 442 4.30 5.90 16.42
C GLN A 442 3.70 4.59 16.92
N GLY A 443 2.74 4.65 17.85
CA GLY A 443 2.11 3.48 18.41
C GLY A 443 1.42 2.59 17.36
N ALA A 444 1.56 1.28 17.49
CA ALA A 444 0.86 0.29 16.67
C ALA A 444 0.00 -0.60 17.58
N ILE A 445 -1.30 -0.64 17.33
CA ILE A 445 -2.27 -1.31 18.19
C ILE A 445 -2.94 -2.44 17.42
N PHE A 446 -2.61 -3.68 17.78
CA PHE A 446 -3.20 -4.91 17.27
C PHE A 446 -3.97 -5.68 18.37
N SER A 447 -4.35 -4.99 19.46
CA SER A 447 -5.07 -5.63 20.56
C SER A 447 -6.39 -6.20 20.07
N TRP A 448 -6.67 -7.46 20.44
CA TRP A 448 -7.86 -8.19 20.03
C TRP A 448 -7.95 -8.44 18.50
N ALA A 449 -6.90 -8.18 17.74
CA ALA A 449 -6.89 -8.52 16.31
C ALA A 449 -6.86 -10.04 16.13
N THR A 450 -7.50 -10.54 15.06
CA THR A 450 -7.54 -11.96 14.72
C THR A 450 -6.88 -12.17 13.36
N PHE A 451 -5.88 -13.06 13.32
CA PHE A 451 -5.21 -13.50 12.11
C PHE A 451 -5.55 -14.98 11.90
N THR A 452 -6.46 -15.25 10.96
CA THR A 452 -6.95 -16.62 10.71
C THR A 452 -5.96 -17.46 9.90
N GLN A 453 -5.16 -16.82 9.06
CA GLN A 453 -4.07 -17.45 8.31
C GLN A 453 -2.71 -16.90 8.75
N THR A 454 -1.65 -17.30 8.05
CA THR A 454 -0.28 -16.83 8.33
C THR A 454 -0.21 -15.31 8.29
N VAL A 455 0.45 -14.73 9.28
CA VAL A 455 0.81 -13.31 9.29
C VAL A 455 2.33 -13.14 9.31
N ASP A 456 2.81 -12.25 8.46
CA ASP A 456 4.22 -12.00 8.26
C ASP A 456 4.62 -10.59 8.72
N PHE A 457 5.27 -10.51 9.89
CA PHE A 457 5.86 -9.29 10.45
C PHE A 457 7.40 -9.28 10.31
N ARG A 458 7.97 -10.00 9.36
CA ARG A 458 9.42 -10.04 9.18
C ARG A 458 9.99 -8.65 8.89
N SER A 459 11.09 -8.34 9.59
CA SER A 459 11.80 -7.06 9.42
C SER A 459 10.93 -5.80 9.64
N VAL A 460 9.79 -5.93 10.32
CA VAL A 460 8.97 -4.79 10.71
C VAL A 460 9.69 -3.95 11.76
N VAL A 461 9.49 -2.63 11.71
CA VAL A 461 10.09 -1.68 12.68
C VAL A 461 8.99 -0.97 13.46
N PHE A 462 8.91 -1.24 14.75
CA PHE A 462 8.07 -0.52 15.70
C PHE A 462 8.93 0.44 16.51
N THR A 463 8.84 1.74 16.22
CA THR A 463 9.67 2.75 16.91
C THR A 463 9.10 3.18 18.26
N GLN A 464 7.81 2.96 18.49
CA GLN A 464 7.12 3.23 19.74
C GLN A 464 6.46 1.96 20.29
N SER A 465 5.68 2.09 21.37
CA SER A 465 5.01 0.97 22.00
C SER A 465 4.04 0.27 21.07
N THR A 466 4.06 -1.05 21.09
CA THR A 466 3.24 -1.90 20.23
C THR A 466 2.43 -2.87 21.10
N PHE A 467 1.15 -3.02 20.77
CA PHE A 467 0.20 -3.78 21.57
C PHE A 467 -0.44 -4.89 20.75
N PHE A 468 -0.13 -6.14 21.09
CA PHE A 468 -0.76 -7.37 20.61
C PHE A 468 -1.58 -8.07 21.72
N SER A 469 -1.97 -7.33 22.75
CA SER A 469 -2.71 -7.91 23.88
C SER A 469 -4.00 -8.55 23.40
N TRP A 470 -4.25 -9.82 23.77
CA TRP A 470 -5.40 -10.59 23.35
C TRP A 470 -5.50 -10.83 21.82
N ALA A 471 -4.45 -10.59 21.08
CA ALA A 471 -4.44 -10.94 19.65
C ALA A 471 -4.45 -12.47 19.48
N VAL A 472 -5.12 -12.95 18.42
CA VAL A 472 -5.23 -14.37 18.09
C VAL A 472 -4.54 -14.64 16.77
N PHE A 473 -3.54 -15.52 16.80
CA PHE A 473 -2.81 -16.01 15.65
C PHE A 473 -3.16 -17.50 15.46
N THR A 474 -4.04 -17.80 14.50
CA THR A 474 -4.53 -19.17 14.29
C THR A 474 -3.52 -20.02 13.52
N GLN A 475 -2.72 -19.42 12.66
CA GLN A 475 -1.61 -20.05 11.94
C GLN A 475 -0.27 -19.43 12.34
N THR A 476 0.77 -19.60 11.52
CA THR A 476 2.10 -19.05 11.81
C THR A 476 2.07 -17.53 11.96
N ALA A 477 2.67 -17.04 13.05
CA ALA A 477 2.98 -15.64 13.28
C ALA A 477 4.49 -15.43 13.18
N ASP A 478 4.96 -14.75 12.13
CA ASP A 478 6.39 -14.59 11.85
C ASP A 478 6.87 -13.18 12.16
N PHE A 479 7.58 -13.02 13.29
CA PHE A 479 8.24 -11.78 13.72
C PHE A 479 9.77 -11.84 13.53
N MET A 480 10.27 -12.68 12.62
CA MET A 480 11.70 -12.82 12.40
C MET A 480 12.34 -11.48 12.00
N ARG A 481 13.44 -11.10 12.69
CA ARG A 481 14.15 -9.82 12.49
C ARG A 481 13.27 -8.57 12.75
N ALA A 482 12.12 -8.70 13.41
CA ALA A 482 11.33 -7.56 13.83
C ALA A 482 12.09 -6.72 14.89
N THR A 483 11.90 -5.41 14.86
CA THR A 483 12.50 -4.48 15.83
C THR A 483 11.43 -3.79 16.65
N PHE A 484 11.47 -3.98 17.97
CA PHE A 484 10.61 -3.33 18.95
C PHE A 484 11.47 -2.35 19.75
N ALA A 485 11.44 -1.05 19.39
CA ALA A 485 12.29 -0.05 20.03
C ALA A 485 11.78 0.37 21.42
N GLN A 486 10.49 0.21 21.70
CA GLN A 486 9.86 0.48 22.99
C GLN A 486 9.13 -0.78 23.51
N LYS A 487 8.08 -0.62 24.32
CA LYS A 487 7.31 -1.73 24.87
C LYS A 487 6.68 -2.58 23.76
N ALA A 488 6.89 -3.90 23.79
CA ALA A 488 6.17 -4.90 23.01
C ALA A 488 5.26 -5.69 23.95
N ASP A 489 3.95 -5.56 23.78
CA ASP A 489 2.97 -6.16 24.68
C ASP A 489 2.16 -7.24 23.98
N PHE A 490 2.49 -8.50 24.28
CA PHE A 490 1.80 -9.71 23.82
C PHE A 490 0.96 -10.33 24.96
N MET A 491 0.54 -9.53 25.95
CA MET A 491 -0.21 -10.05 27.10
C MET A 491 -1.48 -10.77 26.63
N ARG A 492 -1.63 -12.04 27.06
CA ARG A 492 -2.76 -12.90 26.71
C ARG A 492 -2.98 -13.09 25.21
N ALA A 493 -1.94 -12.90 24.39
CA ALA A 493 -1.99 -13.28 22.99
C ALA A 493 -2.02 -14.81 22.85
N THR A 494 -2.74 -15.31 21.84
CA THR A 494 -2.84 -16.74 21.54
C THR A 494 -2.10 -17.05 20.24
N PHE A 495 -1.13 -17.93 20.30
CA PHE A 495 -0.42 -18.50 19.17
C PHE A 495 -0.82 -19.97 19.03
N ALA A 496 -1.81 -20.22 18.16
CA ALA A 496 -2.34 -21.59 17.99
C ALA A 496 -1.41 -22.48 17.18
N GLN A 497 -0.56 -21.90 16.32
CA GLN A 497 0.50 -22.57 15.58
C GLN A 497 1.86 -21.89 15.86
N THR A 498 2.82 -22.02 14.97
CA THR A 498 4.20 -21.57 15.17
C THR A 498 4.33 -20.07 15.42
N ALA A 499 5.01 -19.68 16.51
CA ALA A 499 5.38 -18.31 16.84
C ALA A 499 6.89 -18.09 16.63
N LYS A 500 7.27 -17.30 15.61
CA LYS A 500 8.66 -17.08 15.22
C LYS A 500 9.15 -15.69 15.64
N PHE A 501 10.03 -15.65 16.65
CA PHE A 501 10.72 -14.43 17.09
C PHE A 501 12.25 -14.51 16.83
N LYS A 502 12.68 -15.40 15.91
CA LYS A 502 14.08 -15.59 15.58
C LYS A 502 14.73 -14.27 15.15
N SER A 503 15.85 -13.93 15.79
CA SER A 503 16.60 -12.69 15.54
C SER A 503 15.77 -11.39 15.73
N ALA A 504 14.63 -11.43 16.41
CA ALA A 504 13.88 -10.22 16.77
C ALA A 504 14.64 -9.42 17.85
N THR A 505 14.55 -8.09 17.80
CA THR A 505 15.19 -7.20 18.77
C THR A 505 14.15 -6.48 19.62
N PHE A 506 14.23 -6.67 20.93
CA PHE A 506 13.42 -5.97 21.93
C PHE A 506 14.32 -5.01 22.71
N THR A 507 14.21 -3.72 22.44
CA THR A 507 15.10 -2.72 23.08
C THR A 507 14.66 -2.39 24.50
N GLN A 508 13.36 -2.40 24.77
CA GLN A 508 12.76 -2.18 26.09
C GLN A 508 12.04 -3.45 26.56
N THR A 509 10.88 -3.32 27.17
CA THR A 509 10.13 -4.44 27.75
C THR A 509 9.44 -5.28 26.70
N ALA A 510 9.52 -6.60 26.82
CA ALA A 510 8.75 -7.58 26.06
C ALA A 510 7.86 -8.36 27.04
N ASN A 511 6.55 -8.20 26.92
CA ASN A 511 5.58 -8.78 27.84
C ASN A 511 4.76 -9.88 27.16
N PHE A 512 4.96 -11.13 27.58
CA PHE A 512 4.22 -12.32 27.16
C PHE A 512 3.35 -12.89 28.29
N CYS A 513 3.04 -12.10 29.32
CA CYS A 513 2.28 -12.54 30.48
C CYS A 513 0.91 -13.08 30.07
N GLY A 514 0.61 -14.31 30.44
CA GLY A 514 -0.64 -14.98 30.10
C GLY A 514 -0.80 -15.34 28.63
N ALA A 515 0.25 -15.22 27.80
CA ALA A 515 0.20 -15.67 26.42
C ALA A 515 0.12 -17.21 26.35
N THR A 516 -0.58 -17.72 25.31
CA THR A 516 -0.74 -19.17 25.08
C THR A 516 0.02 -19.56 23.82
N PHE A 517 0.93 -20.54 23.95
CA PHE A 517 1.70 -21.12 22.87
C PHE A 517 1.27 -22.58 22.68
N SER A 518 0.42 -22.84 21.69
CA SER A 518 -0.14 -24.19 21.46
C SER A 518 0.73 -25.06 20.56
N SER A 519 1.79 -24.49 19.94
CA SER A 519 2.73 -25.21 19.08
C SER A 519 4.14 -24.60 19.22
N ASP A 520 4.95 -24.68 18.17
CA ASP A 520 6.36 -24.28 18.14
C ASP A 520 6.58 -22.82 18.54
N VAL A 521 7.62 -22.60 19.31
CA VAL A 521 8.06 -21.25 19.69
C VAL A 521 9.56 -21.09 19.40
N ASN A 522 9.94 -20.00 18.74
CA ASN A 522 11.31 -19.79 18.35
C ASN A 522 11.83 -18.38 18.69
N PHE A 523 12.60 -18.28 19.79
CA PHE A 523 13.33 -17.09 20.19
C PHE A 523 14.85 -17.17 19.85
N ASN A 524 15.28 -18.14 19.04
CA ASN A 524 16.71 -18.27 18.72
C ASN A 524 17.25 -16.96 18.14
N TRP A 525 18.40 -16.52 18.69
CA TRP A 525 19.07 -15.27 18.32
C TRP A 525 18.22 -14.00 18.57
N ALA A 526 17.11 -14.09 19.29
CA ALA A 526 16.39 -12.89 19.73
C ALA A 526 17.26 -12.11 20.73
N THR A 527 17.14 -10.78 20.73
CA THR A 527 17.91 -9.89 21.59
C THR A 527 16.97 -9.08 22.48
N PHE A 528 17.03 -9.32 23.79
CA PHE A 528 16.40 -8.51 24.82
C PHE A 528 17.44 -7.58 25.41
N LYS A 529 17.48 -6.29 25.00
CA LYS A 529 18.61 -5.41 25.30
C LYS A 529 18.62 -4.93 26.74
N ARG A 530 17.51 -4.41 27.24
CA ARG A 530 17.45 -3.72 28.54
C ARG A 530 16.89 -4.57 29.64
N PHE A 531 15.82 -5.30 29.40
CA PHE A 531 15.09 -6.10 30.38
C PHE A 531 14.91 -7.53 29.88
N GLU A 532 14.86 -8.48 30.81
CA GLU A 532 14.44 -9.83 30.51
C GLU A 532 12.98 -9.83 30.03
N PRO A 533 12.60 -10.77 29.13
CA PRO A 533 11.20 -10.90 28.74
C PRO A 533 10.33 -11.38 29.92
N THR A 534 9.13 -10.86 30.02
CA THR A 534 8.20 -11.20 31.08
C THR A 534 7.18 -12.21 30.59
N PHE A 535 7.22 -13.44 31.11
CA PHE A 535 6.26 -14.50 30.80
C PHE A 535 5.22 -14.70 31.90
N THR A 536 5.46 -14.20 33.11
CA THR A 536 4.60 -14.40 34.27
C THR A 536 4.52 -13.14 35.13
N THR A 537 3.34 -12.85 35.62
CA THR A 537 3.06 -11.81 36.62
C THR A 537 1.85 -12.22 37.47
N LYS A 538 1.43 -11.37 38.41
CA LYS A 538 0.18 -11.56 39.14
C LYS A 538 -1.06 -11.58 38.22
N LEU A 539 -0.95 -11.02 37.01
CA LEU A 539 -2.05 -10.91 36.03
C LEU A 539 -2.22 -12.17 35.16
N GLY A 540 -1.25 -13.08 35.17
CA GLY A 540 -1.28 -14.32 34.41
C GLY A 540 0.08 -14.97 34.27
N LYS A 541 0.09 -16.19 33.78
CA LYS A 541 1.28 -16.98 33.45
C LYS A 541 1.16 -17.41 32.01
N ALA A 542 2.24 -17.30 31.22
CA ALA A 542 2.23 -17.88 29.89
C ALA A 542 2.09 -19.40 29.96
N GLN A 543 1.48 -19.98 28.94
CA GLN A 543 1.15 -21.40 28.85
C GLN A 543 1.79 -22.01 27.62
N PHE A 544 2.36 -23.22 27.76
CA PHE A 544 3.02 -23.96 26.70
C PHE A 544 2.40 -25.35 26.58
N SER A 545 2.08 -25.79 25.36
CA SER A 545 1.39 -27.07 25.14
C SER A 545 2.28 -28.27 25.45
N ILE A 546 1.77 -29.27 26.17
CA ILE A 546 2.47 -30.55 26.36
C ILE A 546 2.61 -31.34 25.06
N GLN A 547 1.74 -31.10 24.07
CA GLN A 547 1.76 -31.80 22.77
C GLN A 547 2.95 -31.37 21.90
N THR A 548 3.57 -30.23 22.17
CA THR A 548 4.75 -29.74 21.46
C THR A 548 6.01 -30.44 21.97
N ALA A 549 6.84 -30.95 21.07
CA ALA A 549 8.10 -31.58 21.44
C ALA A 549 9.10 -30.57 22.01
N GLN A 550 9.95 -30.97 22.98
CA GLN A 550 10.95 -30.09 23.61
C GLN A 550 11.86 -29.38 22.59
N LYS A 551 12.25 -30.06 21.49
CA LYS A 551 13.13 -29.53 20.44
C LYS A 551 12.51 -28.33 19.69
N ASP A 552 11.21 -28.18 19.75
CA ASP A 552 10.44 -27.13 19.05
C ASP A 552 10.22 -25.90 19.94
N TYR A 553 10.56 -25.99 21.24
CA TYR A 553 10.72 -24.89 22.17
C TYR A 553 12.16 -24.35 22.13
N LYS A 554 12.39 -23.26 21.38
CA LYS A 554 13.70 -22.69 21.10
C LYS A 554 13.89 -21.36 21.81
N PHE A 555 14.63 -21.37 22.92
CA PHE A 555 14.86 -20.21 23.79
C PHE A 555 16.30 -19.71 23.81
N SER A 556 17.18 -20.16 22.89
CA SER A 556 18.58 -19.74 22.79
C SER A 556 18.69 -18.33 22.21
N VAL A 557 18.70 -17.34 23.07
CA VAL A 557 18.82 -15.93 22.70
C VAL A 557 20.24 -15.56 22.24
N HIS A 558 20.40 -14.35 21.67
CA HIS A 558 21.72 -13.83 21.28
C HIS A 558 22.65 -13.72 22.51
N PRO A 559 23.97 -13.94 22.39
CA PRO A 559 24.90 -13.82 23.51
C PRO A 559 24.84 -12.49 24.28
N ASP A 560 24.63 -11.38 23.58
CA ASP A 560 24.50 -10.03 24.18
C ASP A 560 23.08 -9.73 24.71
N SER A 561 22.20 -10.73 24.73
CA SER A 561 20.82 -10.58 25.19
C SER A 561 20.70 -10.78 26.69
N LYS A 562 19.72 -10.13 27.34
CA LYS A 562 19.21 -10.62 28.61
C LYS A 562 18.64 -12.03 28.40
N PRO A 563 18.88 -12.97 29.33
CA PRO A 563 18.49 -14.37 29.17
C PRO A 563 16.98 -14.57 29.28
N ILE A 564 16.51 -15.71 28.75
CA ILE A 564 15.22 -16.30 29.14
C ILE A 564 15.55 -17.37 30.19
N GLN A 565 15.20 -17.12 31.44
CA GLN A 565 15.41 -18.08 32.55
C GLN A 565 14.51 -19.29 32.33
N LEU A 566 15.07 -20.47 32.18
CA LEU A 566 14.35 -21.73 31.98
C LEU A 566 14.16 -22.48 33.27
N GLY A 567 13.02 -23.15 33.38
CA GLY A 567 12.67 -24.04 34.46
C GLY A 567 12.04 -25.34 33.96
N LYS A 568 11.84 -26.30 34.84
CA LYS A 568 11.19 -27.57 34.55
C LYS A 568 9.73 -27.52 35.02
N ALA A 569 8.80 -27.95 34.17
CA ALA A 569 7.41 -28.22 34.51
C ALA A 569 7.02 -29.60 33.99
N GLU A 570 6.12 -30.26 34.71
CA GLU A 570 5.62 -31.59 34.34
C GLU A 570 4.07 -31.59 34.39
N LEU A 571 3.46 -32.20 33.38
CA LEU A 571 2.01 -32.45 33.31
C LEU A 571 1.82 -33.83 32.65
N ASP A 572 1.02 -34.70 33.26
CA ASP A 572 0.72 -36.05 32.78
C ASP A 572 2.00 -36.92 32.48
N GLY A 573 3.03 -36.77 33.32
CA GLY A 573 4.30 -37.49 33.14
C GLY A 573 5.18 -36.92 32.02
N ILE A 574 4.78 -35.82 31.39
CA ILE A 574 5.55 -35.15 30.33
C ILE A 574 6.28 -33.95 30.91
N GLU A 575 7.58 -34.04 31.03
CA GLU A 575 8.45 -32.93 31.46
C GLU A 575 8.84 -32.05 30.26
N ARG A 576 8.84 -30.74 30.45
CA ARG A 576 9.34 -29.74 29.49
C ARG A 576 10.17 -28.66 30.19
N GLN A 577 11.18 -28.14 29.46
CA GLN A 577 11.90 -26.94 29.88
C GLN A 577 11.27 -25.73 29.20
N ILE A 578 10.67 -24.88 30.03
CA ILE A 578 9.94 -23.66 29.63
C ILE A 578 10.36 -22.49 30.52
N PRO A 579 10.02 -21.23 30.20
CA PRO A 579 10.40 -20.10 31.05
C PRO A 579 9.91 -20.24 32.49
N VAL A 580 10.75 -19.86 33.44
CA VAL A 580 10.46 -19.98 34.89
C VAL A 580 9.12 -19.31 35.25
N GLY A 581 8.34 -20.00 36.07
CA GLY A 581 7.04 -19.51 36.55
C GLY A 581 5.88 -19.68 35.55
N THR A 582 6.13 -20.11 34.31
CA THR A 582 5.09 -20.45 33.32
C THR A 582 4.55 -21.86 33.58
N VAL A 583 3.52 -22.27 32.86
CA VAL A 583 2.87 -23.58 33.04
C VAL A 583 2.79 -24.33 31.71
N LEU A 584 2.79 -25.66 31.80
CA LEU A 584 2.33 -26.52 30.72
C LEU A 584 0.80 -26.56 30.73
N PHE A 585 0.20 -26.78 29.57
CA PHE A 585 -1.24 -27.05 29.46
C PHE A 585 -1.49 -28.15 28.42
N ASP A 586 -2.49 -28.95 28.64
CA ASP A 586 -3.01 -29.87 27.64
C ASP A 586 -4.16 -29.24 26.87
N PRO A 587 -4.01 -28.99 25.55
CA PRO A 587 -5.09 -28.43 24.73
C PRO A 587 -6.37 -29.28 24.70
N SER A 588 -6.29 -30.58 24.99
CA SER A 588 -7.40 -31.52 24.92
C SER A 588 -8.26 -31.51 26.20
N SER A 589 -7.61 -31.48 27.37
CA SER A 589 -8.31 -31.48 28.67
C SER A 589 -8.48 -30.09 29.27
N GLY A 590 -7.61 -29.13 28.87
CA GLY A 590 -7.56 -27.81 29.50
C GLY A 590 -6.81 -27.80 30.84
N GLU A 591 -6.28 -28.94 31.29
CA GLU A 591 -5.50 -29.04 32.52
C GLU A 591 -4.15 -28.31 32.42
N THR A 592 -3.64 -27.83 33.55
CA THR A 592 -2.38 -27.09 33.63
C THR A 592 -1.47 -27.64 34.71
N SER A 593 -0.15 -27.60 34.45
CA SER A 593 0.86 -27.99 35.43
C SER A 593 1.00 -27.00 36.59
N ALA A 594 1.76 -27.40 37.61
CA ALA A 594 2.41 -26.45 38.49
C ALA A 594 3.35 -25.52 37.72
N PRO A 595 3.66 -24.31 38.25
CA PRO A 595 4.63 -23.41 37.58
C PRO A 595 6.03 -24.02 37.46
N ALA A 596 6.68 -23.78 36.32
CA ALA A 596 8.04 -24.23 36.06
C ALA A 596 9.01 -23.71 37.15
N LYS A 597 9.74 -24.62 37.78
CA LYS A 597 10.75 -24.32 38.78
C LYS A 597 12.10 -24.12 38.11
N PRO A 598 12.96 -23.21 38.63
CA PRO A 598 14.33 -23.07 38.13
C PRO A 598 15.05 -24.43 38.11
N ILE A 599 15.89 -24.65 37.09
CA ILE A 599 16.77 -25.81 37.03
C ILE A 599 17.87 -25.54 38.05
N GLU A 600 17.90 -26.32 39.15
CA GLU A 600 19.03 -26.26 40.10
C GLU A 600 20.29 -26.68 39.33
N GLU A 601 21.33 -25.85 39.34
CA GLU A 601 22.67 -26.27 38.92
C GLU A 601 23.09 -27.38 39.85
N SER A 602 22.91 -28.65 39.45
CA SER A 602 23.48 -29.78 40.15
C SER A 602 25.00 -29.57 40.17
N ASP A 603 25.58 -29.48 41.35
CA ASP A 603 26.99 -29.47 41.62
C ASP A 603 27.69 -30.45 40.70
N SER A 604 28.36 -29.95 39.69
CA SER A 604 29.44 -30.69 39.02
C SER A 604 30.64 -30.71 39.96
N GLN A 605 30.49 -31.40 41.09
CA GLN A 605 31.65 -31.80 41.87
C GLN A 605 32.36 -32.86 41.08
N GLY A 606 33.57 -32.47 40.70
CA GLY A 606 34.51 -33.26 39.96
C GLY A 606 34.72 -34.64 40.55
N GLU A 607 34.63 -35.63 39.71
CA GLU A 607 35.46 -36.80 39.83
C GLU A 607 36.85 -36.43 39.30
N THR A 608 37.77 -36.13 40.23
CA THR A 608 39.19 -36.23 39.99
C THR A 608 39.48 -37.67 39.64
N PRO A 609 40.16 -37.99 38.55
CA PRO A 609 40.71 -39.33 38.36
C PRO A 609 41.82 -39.49 39.36
N SER A 610 41.66 -40.43 40.29
CA SER A 610 42.75 -40.96 41.08
C SER A 610 43.52 -41.89 40.18
N GLU A 611 44.85 -41.58 40.06
CA GLU A 611 46.03 -42.38 39.63
C GLU A 611 45.82 -43.65 38.81
#